data_66555e1f7bc360ed6cc11fd43a233888
#
_entry.id   66555e1f7bc360ed6cc11fd43a233888
#
_cell.length_a   1.000
_cell.length_b   1.000
_cell.length_c   1.000
_cell.angle_alpha   90.00
_cell.angle_beta   90.00
_cell.angle_gamma   90.00
#
_symmetry.space_group_name_H-M   'P 1'
#
loop_
_entity.id
_entity.type
_entity.pdbx_description
1 polymer ?
#
loop_
_entity_poly.entity_id
_entity_poly.type
_entity_poly.pdbx_seq_one_letter_code
_entity_poly.pdbx_strand_id
1 'polypeptide(L)'
;MAIILPFKGFRYNPEKINDISKVITPPYDIISEEERDGYYQLDPNNIIRLILGKDFPGDDQSNNKYTRSAEFFDTWRKEEILIQEAEPAIYVYAQEFTLSGKKYVRRGFISLVKLEDFQTGQIYPHEHTLAKPKEDRMNLMKACNANFSQVFTFFEDECSKISNLLYKVHEGATGTGLRPDVDFTDTFGVKNLLWVINDSTIIKEISSQMKNRALFIADGHHRYETALFYRDLIRDKEGTSKSNGNIPSDYVMMMCVSMEDSGLQILPTHRLARNIKDFNPEKIRKSLNEIFEISDMGDDCSTEILMQKLGEDAHKHKLAMYMGEGEKKFYILTLRDEKLLDQILTGEYTEWRSIDTGILHGVIFDRILGIQAKNISKSESVKYVQGVEDSVASVNEGKYQIAFFLNPTKIGQIRDIAVKRHKMPPKATYFYPKLMTGMVIRHIS
;
A
#
# COMPACT_ATOMS: atom_id res chain seq x y z
N MET A 1 7.87 -1.14 -21.18
CA MET A 1 7.07 0.08 -21.50
C MET A 1 5.68 -0.11 -20.90
N ALA A 2 5.23 0.83 -20.09
CA ALA A 2 3.90 0.71 -19.49
C ALA A 2 2.81 0.84 -20.59
N ILE A 3 2.23 -0.30 -20.98
CA ILE A 3 1.11 -0.34 -21.91
C ILE A 3 -0.16 -0.34 -21.07
N ILE A 4 -0.99 0.67 -21.27
CA ILE A 4 -2.28 0.78 -20.58
C ILE A 4 -3.43 0.66 -21.58
N LEU A 5 -4.54 0.07 -21.13
CA LEU A 5 -5.76 -0.09 -21.92
C LEU A 5 -6.98 0.33 -21.09
N PRO A 6 -7.97 0.94 -21.72
CA PRO A 6 -9.30 1.10 -21.13
C PRO A 6 -10.00 -0.27 -21.04
N PHE A 7 -10.99 -0.38 -20.17
CA PHE A 7 -11.75 -1.63 -20.00
C PHE A 7 -13.20 -1.37 -19.56
N LYS A 8 -14.07 -2.35 -19.82
CA LYS A 8 -15.45 -2.35 -19.36
C LYS A 8 -15.50 -2.90 -17.93
N GLY A 9 -15.36 -2.00 -16.94
CA GLY A 9 -15.41 -2.37 -15.53
C GLY A 9 -16.83 -2.61 -15.04
N PHE A 10 -16.95 -3.35 -13.94
CA PHE A 10 -18.20 -3.46 -13.19
C PHE A 10 -18.18 -2.44 -12.05
N ARG A 11 -19.29 -1.76 -11.83
CA ARG A 11 -19.54 -0.88 -10.67
C ARG A 11 -20.86 -1.25 -10.02
N TYR A 12 -21.03 -0.85 -8.78
CA TYR A 12 -22.32 -0.97 -8.11
C TYR A 12 -23.37 -0.12 -8.83
N ASN A 13 -24.54 -0.73 -9.01
CA ASN A 13 -25.69 -0.09 -9.65
C ASN A 13 -26.33 0.94 -8.70
N PRO A 14 -26.33 2.24 -9.02
CA PRO A 14 -26.89 3.26 -8.15
C PRO A 14 -28.41 3.16 -8.00
N GLU A 15 -29.10 2.44 -8.89
CA GLU A 15 -30.55 2.18 -8.75
C GLU A 15 -30.85 1.11 -7.70
N LYS A 16 -29.88 0.25 -7.36
CA LYS A 16 -30.04 -0.83 -6.38
C LYS A 16 -29.27 -0.60 -5.08
N ILE A 17 -28.17 0.14 -5.14
CA ILE A 17 -27.33 0.47 -3.99
C ILE A 17 -27.49 1.97 -3.69
N ASN A 18 -28.29 2.26 -2.68
CA ASN A 18 -28.57 3.65 -2.29
C ASN A 18 -27.41 4.33 -1.56
N ASP A 19 -26.58 3.55 -0.88
CA ASP A 19 -25.44 4.03 -0.09
C ASP A 19 -24.19 3.18 -0.38
N ILE A 20 -23.35 3.69 -1.27
CA ILE A 20 -22.17 2.98 -1.71
C ILE A 20 -21.14 2.78 -0.57
N SER A 21 -21.16 3.63 0.45
CA SER A 21 -20.25 3.51 1.61
C SER A 21 -20.45 2.21 2.39
N LYS A 22 -21.64 1.61 2.28
CA LYS A 22 -21.99 0.35 2.97
C LYS A 22 -21.53 -0.90 2.23
N VAL A 23 -21.18 -0.79 0.94
CA VAL A 23 -20.85 -1.95 0.10
C VAL A 23 -19.38 -2.03 -0.31
N ILE A 24 -18.61 -0.97 -0.11
CA ILE A 24 -17.16 -0.94 -0.38
C ILE A 24 -16.35 -0.95 0.93
N THR A 25 -15.09 -1.36 0.84
CA THR A 25 -14.21 -1.53 2.01
C THR A 25 -12.79 -1.04 1.73
N PRO A 26 -11.96 -0.84 2.75
CA PRO A 26 -10.52 -0.77 2.60
C PRO A 26 -9.95 -2.05 1.95
N PRO A 27 -8.65 -2.11 1.61
CA PRO A 27 -7.99 -3.32 1.15
C PRO A 27 -8.04 -4.44 2.20
N TYR A 28 -8.14 -5.68 1.73
CA TYR A 28 -8.32 -6.88 2.56
C TYR A 28 -7.24 -7.09 3.63
N ASP A 29 -6.02 -6.63 3.38
CA ASP A 29 -4.83 -6.86 4.20
C ASP A 29 -4.71 -5.94 5.42
N ILE A 30 -5.59 -4.95 5.53
CA ILE A 30 -5.68 -4.07 6.70
C ILE A 30 -6.98 -4.27 7.50
N ILE A 31 -7.82 -5.21 7.11
CA ILE A 31 -9.12 -5.51 7.77
C ILE A 31 -8.92 -6.64 8.76
N SER A 32 -9.19 -6.39 10.03
CA SER A 32 -9.22 -7.41 11.08
C SER A 32 -10.44 -8.35 10.95
N GLU A 33 -10.44 -9.47 11.68
CA GLU A 33 -11.60 -10.37 11.67
C GLU A 33 -12.86 -9.71 12.23
N GLU A 34 -12.72 -8.88 13.25
CA GLU A 34 -13.82 -8.13 13.85
C GLU A 34 -14.38 -7.10 12.86
N GLU A 35 -13.54 -6.32 12.20
CA GLU A 35 -13.93 -5.38 11.16
C GLU A 35 -14.59 -6.10 9.97
N ARG A 36 -14.04 -7.25 9.53
CA ARG A 36 -14.67 -8.09 8.51
C ARG A 36 -16.11 -8.44 8.88
N ASP A 37 -16.33 -8.88 10.12
CA ASP A 37 -17.64 -9.27 10.59
C ASP A 37 -18.60 -8.06 10.65
N GLY A 38 -18.08 -6.88 11.00
CA GLY A 38 -18.80 -5.62 10.88
C GLY A 38 -19.24 -5.32 9.45
N TYR A 39 -18.34 -5.42 8.48
CA TYR A 39 -18.65 -5.22 7.05
C TYR A 39 -19.71 -6.21 6.53
N TYR A 40 -19.67 -7.47 6.98
CA TYR A 40 -20.71 -8.46 6.64
C TYR A 40 -22.10 -8.07 7.09
N GLN A 41 -22.21 -7.28 8.17
CA GLN A 41 -23.50 -6.83 8.74
C GLN A 41 -24.00 -5.54 8.09
N LEU A 42 -23.12 -4.71 7.49
CA LEU A 42 -23.51 -3.43 6.92
C LEU A 42 -24.47 -3.57 5.74
N ASP A 43 -24.17 -4.51 4.82
CA ASP A 43 -25.01 -4.74 3.65
C ASP A 43 -24.77 -6.18 3.09
N PRO A 44 -25.81 -6.87 2.61
CA PRO A 44 -25.67 -8.19 1.99
C PRO A 44 -24.81 -8.17 0.72
N ASN A 45 -24.67 -7.02 0.06
CA ASN A 45 -23.88 -6.84 -1.14
C ASN A 45 -22.51 -6.18 -0.86
N ASN A 46 -22.03 -6.18 0.39
CA ASN A 46 -20.74 -5.62 0.71
C ASN A 46 -19.61 -6.46 0.06
N ILE A 47 -18.65 -5.77 -0.61
CA ILE A 47 -17.52 -6.37 -1.33
C ILE A 47 -16.66 -7.29 -0.46
N ILE A 48 -16.75 -7.17 0.86
CA ILE A 48 -16.04 -8.02 1.82
C ILE A 48 -16.29 -9.50 1.57
N ARG A 49 -17.51 -9.85 1.10
CA ARG A 49 -17.91 -11.23 0.77
C ARG A 49 -17.11 -11.80 -0.39
N LEU A 50 -16.66 -10.93 -1.29
CA LEU A 50 -15.83 -11.32 -2.43
C LEU A 50 -14.35 -11.39 -2.06
N ILE A 51 -13.84 -10.44 -1.27
CA ILE A 51 -12.40 -10.26 -1.07
C ILE A 51 -11.84 -10.91 0.18
N LEU A 52 -12.68 -11.12 1.21
CA LEU A 52 -12.29 -11.67 2.51
C LEU A 52 -13.40 -12.55 3.09
N GLY A 53 -13.82 -13.56 2.32
CA GLY A 53 -14.84 -14.53 2.70
C GLY A 53 -14.50 -15.26 4.01
N LYS A 54 -15.54 -15.62 4.78
CA LYS A 54 -15.38 -16.37 6.02
C LYS A 54 -15.10 -17.84 5.72
N ASP A 55 -14.25 -18.46 6.53
CA ASP A 55 -14.09 -19.91 6.56
C ASP A 55 -15.14 -20.52 7.52
N PHE A 56 -15.75 -21.63 7.15
CA PHE A 56 -16.74 -22.32 7.96
C PHE A 56 -16.30 -23.76 8.28
N PRO A 57 -16.73 -24.33 9.42
CA PRO A 57 -16.56 -25.74 9.68
C PRO A 57 -17.20 -26.57 8.56
N GLY A 58 -16.44 -27.53 7.98
CA GLY A 58 -16.91 -28.36 6.86
C GLY A 58 -16.60 -27.79 5.49
N ASP A 59 -15.89 -26.67 5.37
CA ASP A 59 -15.38 -26.21 4.08
C ASP A 59 -14.47 -27.25 3.44
N ASP A 60 -14.69 -27.51 2.13
CA ASP A 60 -13.95 -28.45 1.31
C ASP A 60 -13.56 -27.83 -0.05
N GLN A 61 -13.10 -28.64 -1.00
CA GLN A 61 -12.70 -28.14 -2.31
C GLN A 61 -13.88 -27.61 -3.15
N SER A 62 -15.09 -28.10 -2.92
CA SER A 62 -16.30 -27.73 -3.66
C SER A 62 -17.09 -26.61 -3.00
N ASN A 63 -16.97 -26.46 -1.70
CA ASN A 63 -17.65 -25.42 -0.92
C ASN A 63 -16.68 -24.79 0.09
N ASN A 64 -16.18 -23.62 -0.24
CA ASN A 64 -15.25 -22.85 0.58
C ASN A 64 -15.42 -21.36 0.32
N LYS A 65 -14.67 -20.53 1.02
CA LYS A 65 -14.76 -19.05 0.87
C LYS A 65 -14.57 -18.55 -0.57
N TYR A 66 -13.78 -19.23 -1.39
CA TYR A 66 -13.51 -18.79 -2.76
C TYR A 66 -14.64 -19.19 -3.72
N THR A 67 -15.21 -20.39 -3.58
CA THR A 67 -16.38 -20.82 -4.37
C THR A 67 -17.59 -19.96 -4.03
N ARG A 68 -17.81 -19.65 -2.75
CA ARG A 68 -18.85 -18.70 -2.32
C ARG A 68 -18.63 -17.28 -2.85
N SER A 69 -17.38 -16.82 -2.92
CA SER A 69 -17.06 -15.51 -3.55
C SER A 69 -17.45 -15.51 -5.03
N ALA A 70 -17.18 -16.60 -5.76
CA ALA A 70 -17.56 -16.72 -7.16
C ALA A 70 -19.09 -16.71 -7.33
N GLU A 71 -19.82 -17.45 -6.49
CA GLU A 71 -21.29 -17.46 -6.48
C GLU A 71 -21.89 -16.07 -6.20
N PHE A 72 -21.35 -15.33 -5.22
CA PHE A 72 -21.77 -13.96 -4.97
C PHE A 72 -21.50 -13.06 -6.18
N PHE A 73 -20.31 -13.15 -6.76
CA PHE A 73 -19.95 -12.34 -7.92
C PHE A 73 -20.86 -12.61 -9.12
N ASP A 74 -21.15 -13.88 -9.40
CA ASP A 74 -22.06 -14.28 -10.47
C ASP A 74 -23.51 -13.83 -10.20
N THR A 75 -23.98 -13.98 -8.96
CA THR A 75 -25.30 -13.53 -8.54
C THR A 75 -25.45 -12.01 -8.68
N TRP A 76 -24.48 -11.25 -8.19
CA TRP A 76 -24.54 -9.79 -8.24
C TRP A 76 -24.53 -9.25 -9.67
N ARG A 77 -23.87 -9.94 -10.60
CA ARG A 77 -23.92 -9.58 -12.04
C ARG A 77 -25.28 -9.94 -12.67
N LYS A 78 -25.83 -11.11 -12.37
CA LYS A 78 -27.13 -11.55 -12.87
C LYS A 78 -28.28 -10.70 -12.34
N GLU A 79 -28.20 -10.31 -11.10
CA GLU A 79 -29.20 -9.48 -10.43
C GLU A 79 -28.96 -7.98 -10.66
N GLU A 80 -27.96 -7.60 -11.48
CA GLU A 80 -27.60 -6.21 -11.77
C GLU A 80 -27.30 -5.37 -10.52
N ILE A 81 -26.84 -6.00 -9.43
CA ILE A 81 -26.21 -5.31 -8.28
C ILE A 81 -24.90 -4.68 -8.75
N LEU A 82 -24.18 -5.40 -9.63
CA LEU A 82 -23.02 -4.91 -10.37
C LEU A 82 -23.40 -4.77 -11.84
N ILE A 83 -23.25 -3.56 -12.38
CA ILE A 83 -23.46 -3.25 -13.79
C ILE A 83 -22.14 -3.04 -14.51
N GLN A 84 -22.03 -3.56 -15.74
CA GLN A 84 -20.85 -3.40 -16.57
C GLN A 84 -20.98 -2.10 -17.40
N GLU A 85 -19.88 -1.38 -17.55
CA GLU A 85 -19.84 -0.23 -18.46
C GLU A 85 -20.12 -0.64 -19.90
N ALA A 86 -20.92 0.18 -20.59
CA ALA A 86 -21.29 -0.06 -21.98
C ALA A 86 -20.06 0.01 -22.91
N GLU A 87 -19.14 0.93 -22.66
CA GLU A 87 -17.94 1.18 -23.45
C GLU A 87 -16.67 1.03 -22.58
N PRO A 88 -15.52 0.69 -23.20
CA PRO A 88 -14.25 0.68 -22.47
C PRO A 88 -13.90 2.08 -21.96
N ALA A 89 -13.52 2.18 -20.69
CA ALA A 89 -13.22 3.43 -20.01
C ALA A 89 -11.90 3.36 -19.22
N ILE A 90 -11.35 4.50 -18.92
CA ILE A 90 -10.39 4.75 -17.85
C ILE A 90 -11.17 5.41 -16.72
N TYR A 91 -10.85 5.06 -15.47
CA TYR A 91 -11.57 5.58 -14.30
C TYR A 91 -10.68 6.57 -13.57
N VAL A 92 -11.02 7.85 -13.59
CA VAL A 92 -10.33 8.85 -12.78
C VAL A 92 -10.81 8.70 -11.35
N TYR A 93 -9.88 8.56 -10.41
CA TYR A 93 -10.17 8.38 -9.00
C TYR A 93 -9.46 9.44 -8.18
N ALA A 94 -10.21 10.21 -7.40
CA ALA A 94 -9.69 11.19 -6.48
C ALA A 94 -10.09 10.87 -5.03
N GLN A 95 -9.18 11.20 -4.10
CA GLN A 95 -9.41 11.12 -2.67
C GLN A 95 -9.06 12.45 -2.02
N GLU A 96 -10.05 13.08 -1.36
CA GLU A 96 -9.88 14.31 -0.60
C GLU A 96 -9.81 13.96 0.89
N PHE A 97 -8.79 14.42 1.57
CA PHE A 97 -8.57 14.09 2.99
C PHE A 97 -7.81 15.20 3.72
N THR A 98 -7.86 15.15 5.04
CA THR A 98 -7.11 16.06 5.91
C THR A 98 -6.05 15.27 6.68
N LEU A 99 -4.82 15.75 6.66
CA LEU A 99 -3.70 15.19 7.40
C LEU A 99 -2.99 16.30 8.16
N SER A 100 -2.86 16.17 9.48
CA SER A 100 -2.25 17.19 10.36
C SER A 100 -2.81 18.61 10.11
N GLY A 101 -4.14 18.71 9.96
CA GLY A 101 -4.84 19.98 9.73
C GLY A 101 -4.75 20.55 8.31
N LYS A 102 -3.97 19.93 7.42
CA LYS A 102 -3.83 20.35 6.01
C LYS A 102 -4.67 19.46 5.09
N LYS A 103 -5.40 20.10 4.16
CA LYS A 103 -6.18 19.41 3.15
C LYS A 103 -5.29 18.96 1.98
N TYR A 104 -5.55 17.75 1.51
CA TYR A 104 -4.89 17.14 0.38
C TYR A 104 -5.92 16.55 -0.58
N VAL A 105 -5.56 16.49 -1.86
CA VAL A 105 -6.32 15.75 -2.87
C VAL A 105 -5.35 14.89 -3.65
N ARG A 106 -5.50 13.57 -3.55
CA ARG A 106 -4.77 12.62 -4.40
C ARG A 106 -5.59 12.30 -5.63
N ARG A 107 -5.01 12.49 -6.81
CA ARG A 107 -5.64 12.18 -8.10
C ARG A 107 -4.85 11.13 -8.85
N GLY A 108 -5.55 10.22 -9.47
CA GLY A 108 -4.97 9.22 -10.35
C GLY A 108 -6.02 8.62 -11.25
N PHE A 109 -5.64 7.60 -12.00
CA PHE A 109 -6.55 6.90 -12.88
C PHE A 109 -6.39 5.39 -12.74
N ILE A 110 -7.49 4.66 -12.90
CA ILE A 110 -7.52 3.20 -12.92
C ILE A 110 -7.65 2.74 -14.37
N SER A 111 -6.76 1.85 -14.79
CA SER A 111 -6.74 1.24 -16.12
C SER A 111 -6.21 -0.19 -16.06
N LEU A 112 -6.26 -0.90 -17.17
CA LEU A 112 -5.48 -2.12 -17.32
C LEU A 112 -4.05 -1.76 -17.66
N VAL A 113 -3.10 -2.42 -17.00
CA VAL A 113 -1.68 -2.30 -17.28
C VAL A 113 -1.15 -3.67 -17.68
N LYS A 114 -0.37 -3.73 -18.76
CA LYS A 114 0.27 -4.96 -19.20
C LYS A 114 1.25 -5.46 -18.15
N LEU A 115 1.16 -6.73 -17.80
CA LEU A 115 2.06 -7.38 -16.85
C LEU A 115 3.45 -7.54 -17.46
N GLU A 116 4.45 -7.13 -16.73
CA GLU A 116 5.87 -7.27 -17.07
C GLU A 116 6.62 -7.98 -15.94
N ASP A 117 7.59 -8.83 -16.29
CA ASP A 117 8.42 -9.50 -15.30
C ASP A 117 9.33 -8.49 -14.60
N PHE A 118 9.46 -8.60 -13.29
CA PHE A 118 10.23 -7.67 -12.48
C PHE A 118 11.71 -7.55 -12.87
N GLN A 119 12.28 -8.59 -13.48
CA GLN A 119 13.69 -8.59 -13.86
C GLN A 119 13.98 -7.83 -15.16
N THR A 120 13.01 -7.77 -16.06
CA THR A 120 13.20 -7.22 -17.42
C THR A 120 12.29 -6.03 -17.73
N GLY A 121 11.17 -5.91 -17.00
CA GLY A 121 10.17 -4.87 -17.20
C GLY A 121 10.51 -3.54 -16.52
N GLN A 122 9.61 -2.58 -16.71
CA GLN A 122 9.65 -1.26 -16.09
C GLN A 122 8.58 -1.09 -14.98
N ILE A 123 8.18 -2.21 -14.36
CA ILE A 123 7.33 -2.21 -13.18
C ILE A 123 8.18 -2.63 -11.99
N TYR A 124 8.40 -1.69 -11.08
CA TYR A 124 9.36 -1.81 -10.00
C TYR A 124 8.68 -2.05 -8.65
N PRO A 125 8.85 -3.23 -8.06
CA PRO A 125 8.42 -3.49 -6.69
C PRO A 125 9.52 -3.11 -5.69
N HIS A 126 9.13 -2.63 -4.52
CA HIS A 126 10.05 -2.31 -3.43
C HIS A 126 9.89 -3.17 -2.17
N GLU A 127 8.92 -4.09 -2.13
CA GLU A 127 8.64 -4.93 -0.98
C GLU A 127 8.76 -6.42 -1.32
N HIS A 128 9.14 -7.23 -0.35
CA HIS A 128 9.09 -8.70 -0.45
C HIS A 128 7.66 -9.19 -0.23
N THR A 129 7.27 -10.20 -0.99
CA THR A 129 5.96 -10.83 -0.82
C THR A 129 6.05 -12.12 -0.03
N LEU A 130 4.97 -12.46 0.67
CA LEU A 130 4.85 -13.68 1.46
C LEU A 130 4.04 -14.74 0.69
N ALA A 131 4.37 -16.03 0.89
CA ALA A 131 3.74 -17.13 0.18
C ALA A 131 2.24 -17.27 0.49
N LYS A 132 1.86 -17.22 1.78
CA LYS A 132 0.47 -17.42 2.22
C LYS A 132 -0.52 -16.38 1.64
N PRO A 133 -0.26 -15.05 1.68
CA PRO A 133 -1.13 -14.08 1.01
C PRO A 133 -1.23 -14.27 -0.51
N LYS A 134 -0.14 -14.70 -1.18
CA LYS A 134 -0.16 -14.98 -2.63
C LYS A 134 -1.05 -16.18 -2.95
N GLU A 135 -0.95 -17.25 -2.19
CA GLU A 135 -1.80 -18.44 -2.35
C GLU A 135 -3.28 -18.08 -2.18
N ASP A 136 -3.63 -17.33 -1.15
CA ASP A 136 -4.99 -16.87 -0.89
C ASP A 136 -5.54 -16.05 -2.07
N ARG A 137 -4.79 -15.06 -2.55
CA ARG A 137 -5.19 -14.25 -3.72
C ARG A 137 -5.25 -15.06 -5.02
N MET A 138 -4.38 -16.05 -5.19
CA MET A 138 -4.41 -16.96 -6.34
C MET A 138 -5.69 -17.82 -6.36
N ASN A 139 -6.07 -18.36 -5.21
CA ASN A 139 -7.30 -19.16 -5.11
C ASN A 139 -8.54 -18.31 -5.40
N LEU A 140 -8.59 -17.09 -4.88
CA LEU A 140 -9.65 -16.13 -5.20
C LEU A 140 -9.70 -15.80 -6.69
N MET A 141 -8.56 -15.50 -7.30
CA MET A 141 -8.47 -15.16 -8.73
C MET A 141 -8.87 -16.34 -9.62
N LYS A 142 -8.48 -17.58 -9.27
CA LYS A 142 -8.89 -18.80 -9.98
C LYS A 142 -10.39 -19.04 -9.90
N ALA A 143 -11.01 -18.80 -8.75
CA ALA A 143 -12.42 -19.01 -8.53
C ALA A 143 -13.30 -17.97 -9.24
N CYS A 144 -12.91 -16.70 -9.18
CA CYS A 144 -13.75 -15.59 -9.67
C CYS A 144 -13.35 -15.06 -11.03
N ASN A 145 -12.16 -15.39 -11.55
CA ASN A 145 -11.61 -14.83 -12.78
C ASN A 145 -11.70 -13.28 -12.82
N ALA A 146 -11.33 -12.62 -11.72
CA ALA A 146 -11.55 -11.18 -11.55
C ALA A 146 -10.44 -10.48 -10.75
N ASN A 147 -10.28 -9.17 -11.00
CA ASN A 147 -9.56 -8.25 -10.12
C ASN A 147 -10.60 -7.41 -9.36
N PHE A 148 -10.77 -7.65 -8.07
CA PHE A 148 -11.70 -6.91 -7.20
C PHE A 148 -11.12 -5.62 -6.64
N SER A 149 -9.79 -5.47 -6.68
CA SER A 149 -9.07 -4.28 -6.24
C SER A 149 -7.88 -4.00 -7.15
N GLN A 150 -7.58 -2.73 -7.32
CA GLN A 150 -6.46 -2.25 -8.12
C GLN A 150 -5.12 -2.41 -7.40
N VAL A 151 -4.06 -2.70 -8.12
CA VAL A 151 -2.68 -2.49 -7.65
C VAL A 151 -2.43 -0.99 -7.65
N PHE A 152 -1.88 -0.45 -6.58
CA PHE A 152 -1.54 0.96 -6.48
C PHE A 152 -0.11 1.19 -6.99
N THR A 153 0.06 2.09 -7.95
CA THR A 153 1.35 2.46 -8.53
C THR A 153 1.51 3.96 -8.62
N PHE A 154 2.76 4.42 -8.65
CA PHE A 154 3.08 5.80 -8.99
C PHE A 154 4.09 5.85 -10.14
N PHE A 155 4.17 7.01 -10.81
CA PHE A 155 5.02 7.27 -11.96
C PHE A 155 5.51 8.73 -11.97
N GLU A 156 6.60 9.00 -12.67
CA GLU A 156 7.11 10.36 -12.85
C GLU A 156 6.29 11.11 -13.91
N ASP A 157 5.83 12.32 -13.60
CA ASP A 157 5.07 13.21 -14.51
C ASP A 157 5.65 14.63 -14.52
N GLU A 158 6.98 14.74 -14.72
CA GLU A 158 7.75 15.98 -14.64
C GLU A 158 7.12 17.17 -15.38
N CYS A 159 6.45 16.90 -16.52
CA CYS A 159 5.74 17.93 -17.26
C CYS A 159 4.28 18.13 -16.83
N SER A 160 3.82 17.41 -15.80
CA SER A 160 2.45 17.47 -15.26
C SER A 160 1.34 17.29 -16.30
N LYS A 161 1.62 16.61 -17.41
CA LYS A 161 0.65 16.46 -18.51
C LYS A 161 -0.55 15.61 -18.11
N ILE A 162 -0.30 14.46 -17.50
CA ILE A 162 -1.37 13.59 -17.01
C ILE A 162 -2.05 14.25 -15.81
N SER A 163 -1.28 14.80 -14.87
CA SER A 163 -1.79 15.50 -13.69
C SER A 163 -2.75 16.63 -14.07
N ASN A 164 -2.44 17.41 -15.11
CA ASN A 164 -3.30 18.48 -15.62
C ASN A 164 -4.59 17.95 -16.25
N LEU A 165 -4.56 16.79 -16.93
CA LEU A 165 -5.79 16.14 -17.44
C LEU A 165 -6.68 15.69 -16.30
N LEU A 166 -6.12 15.03 -15.30
CA LEU A 166 -6.86 14.56 -14.12
C LEU A 166 -7.44 15.73 -13.31
N TYR A 167 -6.67 16.83 -13.19
CA TYR A 167 -7.14 18.05 -12.55
C TYR A 167 -8.37 18.62 -13.27
N LYS A 168 -8.36 18.69 -14.62
CA LYS A 168 -9.49 19.18 -15.40
C LYS A 168 -10.74 18.32 -15.25
N VAL A 169 -10.59 17.01 -15.09
CA VAL A 169 -11.74 16.11 -14.81
C VAL A 169 -12.32 16.41 -13.44
N HIS A 170 -11.48 16.57 -12.42
CA HIS A 170 -11.91 16.78 -11.04
C HIS A 170 -12.44 18.20 -10.80
N GLU A 171 -11.67 19.24 -11.13
CA GLU A 171 -11.99 20.64 -10.82
C GLU A 171 -12.69 21.37 -11.97
N GLY A 172 -12.46 20.91 -13.22
CA GLY A 172 -12.86 21.61 -14.43
C GLY A 172 -11.95 22.80 -14.78
N ALA A 173 -12.04 23.27 -16.03
CA ALA A 173 -11.27 24.43 -16.49
C ALA A 173 -11.73 25.76 -15.84
N THR A 174 -12.94 25.80 -15.28
CA THR A 174 -13.59 26.99 -14.71
C THR A 174 -14.09 26.75 -13.28
N GLY A 175 -13.60 25.71 -12.59
CA GLY A 175 -14.12 25.32 -11.28
C GLY A 175 -15.44 24.55 -11.32
N THR A 176 -15.93 24.19 -12.50
CA THR A 176 -17.13 23.37 -12.73
C THR A 176 -16.74 22.01 -13.30
N GLY A 177 -16.00 21.20 -12.51
CA GLY A 177 -15.59 19.84 -12.89
C GLY A 177 -16.76 18.95 -13.32
N LEU A 178 -16.46 17.85 -13.97
CA LEU A 178 -17.47 16.84 -14.28
C LEU A 178 -18.08 16.32 -12.98
N ARG A 179 -19.39 16.07 -12.98
CA ARG A 179 -20.03 15.41 -11.86
C ARG A 179 -19.45 13.99 -11.74
N PRO A 180 -18.98 13.57 -10.55
CA PRO A 180 -18.48 12.21 -10.36
C PRO A 180 -19.62 11.19 -10.49
N ASP A 181 -19.30 10.02 -11.02
CA ASP A 181 -20.19 8.86 -11.07
C ASP A 181 -20.33 8.18 -9.70
N VAL A 182 -19.32 8.34 -8.83
CA VAL A 182 -19.33 7.90 -7.44
C VAL A 182 -18.80 9.02 -6.56
N ASP A 183 -19.53 9.35 -5.48
CA ASP A 183 -19.18 10.37 -4.48
C ASP A 183 -19.64 9.89 -3.11
N PHE A 184 -18.70 9.61 -2.19
CA PHE A 184 -19.01 9.26 -0.81
C PHE A 184 -17.82 9.54 0.10
N THR A 185 -18.10 9.66 1.39
CA THR A 185 -17.08 9.77 2.45
C THR A 185 -17.03 8.45 3.21
N ASP A 186 -15.83 7.89 3.34
CA ASP A 186 -15.62 6.66 4.09
C ASP A 186 -15.59 6.89 5.61
N THR A 187 -15.48 5.81 6.39
CA THR A 187 -15.46 5.85 7.86
C THR A 187 -14.23 6.56 8.45
N PHE A 188 -13.20 6.79 7.63
CA PHE A 188 -11.99 7.53 8.02
C PHE A 188 -12.08 9.02 7.68
N GLY A 189 -13.23 9.48 7.16
CA GLY A 189 -13.44 10.88 6.76
C GLY A 189 -12.77 11.24 5.42
N VAL A 190 -12.35 10.26 4.63
CA VAL A 190 -11.81 10.47 3.29
C VAL A 190 -12.95 10.51 2.29
N LYS A 191 -13.04 11.60 1.52
CA LYS A 191 -14.00 11.71 0.43
C LYS A 191 -13.42 11.02 -0.81
N ASN A 192 -14.17 10.07 -1.36
CA ASN A 192 -13.80 9.23 -2.49
C ASN A 192 -14.66 9.58 -3.70
N LEU A 193 -14.03 9.95 -4.81
CA LEU A 193 -14.68 10.41 -6.03
C LEU A 193 -14.20 9.60 -7.22
N LEU A 194 -15.10 9.12 -8.06
CA LEU A 194 -14.77 8.37 -9.28
C LEU A 194 -15.51 8.93 -10.49
N TRP A 195 -14.82 9.05 -11.62
CA TRP A 195 -15.37 9.42 -12.92
C TRP A 195 -15.06 8.33 -13.95
N VAL A 196 -16.05 7.95 -14.73
CA VAL A 196 -15.92 7.04 -15.87
C VAL A 196 -15.61 7.84 -17.12
N ILE A 197 -14.41 7.72 -17.66
CA ILE A 197 -13.94 8.45 -18.82
C ILE A 197 -13.86 7.51 -20.03
N ASN A 198 -14.81 7.65 -20.94
CA ASN A 198 -14.86 6.92 -22.22
C ASN A 198 -14.49 7.81 -23.43
N ASP A 199 -14.12 9.07 -23.19
CA ASP A 199 -13.62 9.95 -24.24
C ASP A 199 -12.33 9.41 -24.85
N SER A 200 -12.39 9.06 -26.13
CA SER A 200 -11.27 8.44 -26.84
C SER A 200 -10.04 9.36 -26.97
N THR A 201 -10.23 10.69 -26.90
CA THR A 201 -9.14 11.67 -26.98
C THR A 201 -8.36 11.69 -25.67
N ILE A 202 -9.06 11.74 -24.54
CA ILE A 202 -8.46 11.69 -23.21
C ILE A 202 -7.74 10.35 -23.00
N ILE A 203 -8.40 9.23 -23.37
CA ILE A 203 -7.82 7.88 -23.26
C ILE A 203 -6.52 7.76 -24.07
N LYS A 204 -6.53 8.22 -25.33
CA LYS A 204 -5.35 8.19 -26.20
C LYS A 204 -4.22 9.07 -25.66
N GLU A 205 -4.53 10.25 -25.15
CA GLU A 205 -3.53 11.15 -24.56
C GLU A 205 -2.87 10.49 -23.34
N ILE A 206 -3.64 10.00 -22.36
CA ILE A 206 -3.10 9.31 -21.19
C ILE A 206 -2.26 8.10 -21.62
N SER A 207 -2.77 7.27 -22.54
CA SER A 207 -2.06 6.08 -23.03
C SER A 207 -0.74 6.45 -23.71
N SER A 208 -0.70 7.51 -24.50
CA SER A 208 0.51 7.97 -25.19
C SER A 208 1.56 8.49 -24.20
N GLN A 209 1.13 9.24 -23.18
CA GLN A 209 2.02 9.77 -22.14
C GLN A 209 2.58 8.67 -21.24
N MET A 210 1.82 7.60 -20.98
CA MET A 210 2.26 6.47 -20.16
C MET A 210 3.25 5.54 -20.85
N LYS A 211 3.27 5.50 -22.19
CA LYS A 211 3.97 4.47 -22.98
C LYS A 211 5.45 4.25 -22.62
N ASN A 212 6.16 5.27 -22.17
CA ASN A 212 7.59 5.18 -21.86
C ASN A 212 7.90 5.38 -20.36
N ARG A 213 6.86 5.37 -19.51
CA ARG A 213 7.05 5.60 -18.08
C ARG A 213 7.28 4.32 -17.32
N ALA A 214 8.16 4.40 -16.33
CA ALA A 214 8.30 3.37 -15.30
C ALA A 214 7.15 3.48 -14.31
N LEU A 215 6.70 2.33 -13.80
CA LEU A 215 5.69 2.24 -12.75
C LEU A 215 6.33 1.66 -11.48
N PHE A 216 6.09 2.31 -10.36
CA PHE A 216 6.55 1.88 -9.05
C PHE A 216 5.34 1.39 -8.25
N ILE A 217 5.37 0.14 -7.79
CA ILE A 217 4.27 -0.39 -7.00
C ILE A 217 4.31 0.29 -5.62
N ALA A 218 3.26 1.04 -5.30
CA ALA A 218 3.07 1.67 -3.99
C ALA A 218 2.46 0.70 -2.98
N ASP A 219 1.44 -0.05 -3.42
CA ASP A 219 0.72 -1.04 -2.61
C ASP A 219 0.16 -2.15 -3.51
N GLY A 220 0.00 -3.36 -2.94
CA GLY A 220 -0.54 -4.50 -3.70
C GLY A 220 0.52 -5.35 -4.38
N HIS A 221 1.75 -5.43 -3.87
CA HIS A 221 2.81 -6.30 -4.38
C HIS A 221 2.36 -7.77 -4.52
N HIS A 222 1.62 -8.30 -3.52
CA HIS A 222 1.05 -9.65 -3.59
C HIS A 222 0.05 -9.79 -4.75
N ARG A 223 -0.79 -8.78 -4.99
CA ARG A 223 -1.78 -8.77 -6.09
C ARG A 223 -1.10 -8.79 -7.46
N TYR A 224 -0.03 -8.01 -7.62
CA TYR A 224 0.74 -7.98 -8.86
C TYR A 224 1.43 -9.31 -9.15
N GLU A 225 2.15 -9.88 -8.19
CA GLU A 225 2.80 -11.18 -8.35
C GLU A 225 1.78 -12.30 -8.61
N THR A 226 0.64 -12.27 -7.90
CA THR A 226 -0.44 -13.23 -8.17
C THR A 226 -0.94 -13.12 -9.62
N ALA A 227 -1.08 -11.89 -10.15
CA ALA A 227 -1.48 -11.70 -11.54
C ALA A 227 -0.44 -12.23 -12.53
N LEU A 228 0.87 -12.10 -12.24
CA LEU A 228 1.92 -12.71 -13.04
C LEU A 228 1.80 -14.24 -13.07
N PHE A 229 1.66 -14.88 -11.91
CA PHE A 229 1.49 -16.33 -11.82
C PHE A 229 0.19 -16.83 -12.49
N TYR A 230 -0.89 -16.05 -12.35
CA TYR A 230 -2.17 -16.38 -13.00
C TYR A 230 -2.05 -16.28 -14.52
N ARG A 231 -1.41 -15.25 -15.05
CA ARG A 231 -1.10 -15.12 -16.48
C ARG A 231 -0.36 -16.36 -17.00
N ASP A 232 0.70 -16.75 -16.31
CA ASP A 232 1.53 -17.88 -16.74
C ASP A 232 0.71 -19.21 -16.68
N LEU A 233 -0.10 -19.41 -15.65
CA LEU A 233 -1.01 -20.54 -15.54
C LEU A 233 -2.02 -20.63 -16.69
N ILE A 234 -2.60 -19.48 -17.09
CA ILE A 234 -3.57 -19.46 -18.21
C ILE A 234 -2.87 -19.74 -19.52
N ARG A 235 -1.70 -19.15 -19.77
CA ARG A 235 -0.90 -19.39 -20.96
C ARG A 235 -0.49 -20.85 -21.13
N ASP A 236 -0.09 -21.49 -20.03
CA ASP A 236 0.25 -22.93 -20.04
C ASP A 236 -0.96 -23.79 -20.37
N LYS A 237 -2.15 -23.47 -19.84
CA LYS A 237 -3.40 -24.19 -20.14
C LYS A 237 -3.84 -24.03 -21.59
N GLU A 238 -3.69 -22.86 -22.18
CA GLU A 238 -4.10 -22.55 -23.54
C GLU A 238 -3.06 -22.98 -24.59
N GLY A 239 -1.88 -23.44 -24.16
CA GLY A 239 -0.78 -23.80 -25.06
C GLY A 239 -0.23 -22.61 -25.85
N THR A 240 -0.52 -21.39 -25.39
CA THR A 240 -0.06 -20.16 -26.02
C THR A 240 1.34 -19.85 -25.53
N SER A 241 2.33 -19.97 -26.42
CA SER A 241 3.72 -19.63 -26.09
C SER A 241 3.82 -18.15 -25.72
N LYS A 242 4.84 -17.79 -24.90
CA LYS A 242 5.11 -16.45 -24.35
C LYS A 242 5.15 -15.29 -25.37
N SER A 243 5.02 -15.56 -26.65
CA SER A 243 5.30 -14.59 -27.71
C SER A 243 4.12 -14.16 -28.60
N ASN A 244 2.98 -14.80 -28.58
CA ASN A 244 1.95 -14.55 -29.60
C ASN A 244 0.57 -14.30 -29.00
N GLY A 245 0.23 -13.03 -28.84
CA GLY A 245 -1.14 -12.57 -28.57
C GLY A 245 -1.29 -11.91 -27.20
N ASN A 246 -2.10 -10.87 -27.16
CA ASN A 246 -2.54 -10.26 -25.92
C ASN A 246 -3.82 -10.99 -25.47
N ILE A 247 -3.71 -11.78 -24.41
CA ILE A 247 -4.87 -12.40 -23.76
C ILE A 247 -5.30 -11.52 -22.55
N PRO A 248 -6.55 -11.63 -22.10
CA PRO A 248 -7.03 -10.81 -20.98
C PRO A 248 -6.16 -10.93 -19.72
N SER A 249 -5.63 -12.12 -19.41
CA SER A 249 -4.75 -12.34 -18.26
C SER A 249 -3.37 -11.70 -18.38
N ASP A 250 -2.99 -11.13 -19.54
CA ASP A 250 -1.75 -10.35 -19.69
C ASP A 250 -1.81 -8.98 -19.03
N TYR A 251 -2.95 -8.58 -18.54
CA TYR A 251 -3.18 -7.28 -17.95
C TYR A 251 -3.71 -7.40 -16.52
N VAL A 252 -3.40 -6.43 -15.70
CA VAL A 252 -3.93 -6.29 -14.33
C VAL A 252 -4.47 -4.88 -14.13
N MET A 253 -5.50 -4.76 -13.31
CA MET A 253 -6.11 -3.48 -12.96
C MET A 253 -5.19 -2.71 -12.00
N MET A 254 -4.77 -1.50 -12.39
CA MET A 254 -3.91 -0.62 -11.59
C MET A 254 -4.47 0.77 -11.44
N MET A 255 -4.27 1.36 -10.28
CA MET A 255 -4.37 2.81 -10.02
C MET A 255 -2.99 3.42 -10.22
N CYS A 256 -2.87 4.40 -11.11
CA CYS A 256 -1.65 5.13 -11.42
C CYS A 256 -1.77 6.57 -10.91
N VAL A 257 -0.82 7.02 -10.09
CA VAL A 257 -0.74 8.36 -9.50
C VAL A 257 0.60 8.98 -9.85
N SER A 258 0.62 10.26 -10.18
CA SER A 258 1.87 11.01 -10.37
C SER A 258 2.63 11.11 -9.04
N MET A 259 3.96 10.91 -9.05
CA MET A 259 4.76 11.10 -7.83
C MET A 259 4.88 12.58 -7.43
N GLU A 260 4.54 13.50 -8.34
CA GLU A 260 4.45 14.94 -8.10
C GLU A 260 3.09 15.36 -7.52
N ASP A 261 2.11 14.44 -7.43
CA ASP A 261 0.79 14.72 -6.83
C ASP A 261 0.95 14.97 -5.32
N SER A 262 0.55 16.16 -4.86
CA SER A 262 0.69 16.56 -3.46
C SER A 262 -0.13 15.70 -2.49
N GLY A 263 -1.13 14.99 -2.97
CA GLY A 263 -1.93 14.03 -2.19
C GLY A 263 -1.32 12.63 -2.11
N LEU A 264 -0.19 12.38 -2.79
CA LEU A 264 0.55 11.13 -2.64
C LEU A 264 1.36 11.17 -1.33
N GLN A 265 0.71 10.89 -0.22
CA GLN A 265 1.27 10.96 1.11
C GLN A 265 1.71 9.58 1.62
N ILE A 266 2.84 9.55 2.32
CA ILE A 266 3.36 8.38 3.02
C ILE A 266 3.41 8.71 4.50
N LEU A 267 2.81 7.86 5.32
CA LEU A 267 2.89 7.98 6.77
C LEU A 267 4.03 7.10 7.31
N PRO A 268 4.66 7.51 8.41
CA PRO A 268 5.63 6.68 9.08
C PRO A 268 4.93 5.47 9.69
N THR A 269 5.61 4.35 9.71
CA THR A 269 5.21 3.20 10.52
C THR A 269 6.24 3.06 11.63
N HIS A 270 5.80 3.16 12.87
CA HIS A 270 6.66 3.02 14.06
C HIS A 270 6.82 1.54 14.44
N ARG A 271 7.81 1.23 15.25
CA ARG A 271 8.11 -0.14 15.65
C ARG A 271 8.18 -0.26 17.16
N LEU A 272 7.46 -1.25 17.68
CA LEU A 272 7.55 -1.67 19.07
C LEU A 272 8.34 -2.96 19.14
N ALA A 273 9.33 -3.04 20.02
CA ALA A 273 10.16 -4.22 20.22
C ALA A 273 9.95 -4.84 21.62
N ARG A 274 9.84 -6.17 21.66
CA ARG A 274 9.74 -6.99 22.86
C ARG A 274 10.60 -8.24 22.73
N ASN A 275 10.69 -9.03 23.80
CA ASN A 275 11.49 -10.27 23.87
C ASN A 275 12.99 -10.02 23.59
N ILE A 276 13.49 -8.83 23.92
CA ILE A 276 14.90 -8.50 23.84
C ILE A 276 15.60 -9.21 24.98
N LYS A 277 16.53 -10.12 24.63
CA LYS A 277 17.31 -10.86 25.63
C LYS A 277 18.22 -9.92 26.41
N ASP A 278 18.35 -10.18 27.70
CA ASP A 278 19.23 -9.39 28.61
C ASP A 278 19.03 -7.88 28.44
N PHE A 279 17.76 -7.44 28.31
CA PHE A 279 17.39 -6.06 28.13
C PHE A 279 18.02 -5.18 29.23
N ASN A 280 18.87 -4.27 28.83
CA ASN A 280 19.50 -3.33 29.72
C ASN A 280 19.61 -1.95 29.02
N PRO A 281 18.84 -0.93 29.47
CA PRO A 281 18.83 0.37 28.86
C PRO A 281 20.20 1.03 28.71
N GLU A 282 21.06 0.94 29.75
CA GLU A 282 22.40 1.56 29.72
C GLU A 282 23.31 0.91 28.68
N LYS A 283 23.30 -0.43 28.61
CA LYS A 283 24.08 -1.15 27.60
C LYS A 283 23.61 -0.81 26.18
N ILE A 284 22.29 -0.74 25.97
CA ILE A 284 21.71 -0.39 24.67
C ILE A 284 22.13 1.02 24.29
N ARG A 285 21.99 2.01 25.18
CA ARG A 285 22.43 3.38 24.91
C ARG A 285 23.92 3.49 24.64
N LYS A 286 24.76 2.73 25.36
CA LYS A 286 26.20 2.70 25.11
C LYS A 286 26.51 2.20 23.70
N SER A 287 25.88 1.11 23.25
CA SER A 287 26.05 0.57 21.90
C SER A 287 25.50 1.52 20.83
N LEU A 288 24.36 2.15 21.08
CA LEU A 288 23.79 3.15 20.19
C LEU A 288 24.71 4.37 20.03
N ASN A 289 25.35 4.81 21.14
CA ASN A 289 26.21 5.99 21.13
C ASN A 289 27.50 5.83 20.29
N GLU A 290 27.88 4.60 19.96
CA GLU A 290 28.99 4.35 19.02
C GLU A 290 28.65 4.76 17.59
N ILE A 291 27.35 4.76 17.23
CA ILE A 291 26.86 5.00 15.88
C ILE A 291 26.06 6.30 15.77
N PHE A 292 25.30 6.61 16.82
CA PHE A 292 24.41 7.77 16.87
C PHE A 292 24.86 8.77 17.95
N GLU A 293 24.61 10.03 17.71
CA GLU A 293 24.52 11.05 18.75
C GLU A 293 23.15 10.91 19.42
N ILE A 294 23.14 10.77 20.76
CA ILE A 294 21.91 10.57 21.53
C ILE A 294 21.57 11.83 22.26
N SER A 295 20.42 12.42 21.98
CA SER A 295 19.88 13.59 22.68
C SER A 295 18.72 13.17 23.58
N ASP A 296 18.87 13.35 24.89
CA ASP A 296 17.79 13.18 25.88
C ASP A 296 16.79 14.35 25.72
N MET A 297 15.52 14.05 25.60
CA MET A 297 14.46 15.01 25.36
C MET A 297 13.90 15.61 26.67
N GLY A 298 14.39 15.13 27.81
CA GLY A 298 13.90 15.55 29.14
C GLY A 298 12.57 14.88 29.52
N ASP A 299 12.16 15.16 30.78
CA ASP A 299 10.98 14.50 31.37
C ASP A 299 9.65 15.12 30.87
N ASP A 300 9.67 16.37 30.39
CA ASP A 300 8.48 17.11 29.93
C ASP A 300 8.23 17.03 28.44
N CYS A 301 8.92 16.11 27.71
CA CYS A 301 8.75 15.97 26.26
C CYS A 301 7.43 15.29 25.92
N SER A 302 6.53 16.03 25.27
CA SER A 302 5.32 15.42 24.69
C SER A 302 5.61 14.71 23.38
N THR A 303 4.67 13.85 22.94
CA THR A 303 4.74 13.13 21.66
C THR A 303 4.76 14.09 20.47
N GLU A 304 4.06 15.23 20.55
CA GLU A 304 4.05 16.27 19.51
C GLU A 304 5.42 16.94 19.40
N ILE A 305 6.04 17.30 20.54
CA ILE A 305 7.39 17.89 20.58
C ILE A 305 8.40 16.90 20.01
N LEU A 306 8.30 15.62 20.40
CA LEU A 306 9.16 14.56 19.86
C LEU A 306 9.08 14.49 18.33
N MET A 307 7.86 14.38 17.78
CA MET A 307 7.65 14.25 16.34
C MET A 307 8.07 15.53 15.59
N GLN A 308 7.89 16.72 16.15
CA GLN A 308 8.40 17.95 15.58
C GLN A 308 9.93 17.93 15.52
N LYS A 309 10.60 17.58 16.61
CA LYS A 309 12.07 17.49 16.68
C LYS A 309 12.64 16.41 15.78
N LEU A 310 11.95 15.28 15.63
CA LEU A 310 12.32 14.22 14.71
C LEU A 310 12.25 14.71 13.26
N GLY A 311 11.27 15.54 12.90
CA GLY A 311 11.10 16.12 11.56
C GLY A 311 12.07 17.25 11.23
N GLU A 312 12.74 17.87 12.21
CA GLU A 312 13.77 18.89 11.98
C GLU A 312 15.00 18.26 11.30
N ASP A 313 15.65 18.99 10.39
CA ASP A 313 16.82 18.50 9.63
C ASP A 313 16.59 17.15 8.92
N ALA A 314 15.46 16.98 8.27
CA ALA A 314 15.06 15.73 7.60
C ALA A 314 16.03 15.22 6.49
N HIS A 315 17.15 15.89 6.27
CA HIS A 315 18.26 15.43 5.42
C HIS A 315 19.26 14.55 6.20
N LYS A 316 19.25 14.59 7.53
CA LYS A 316 20.02 13.69 8.39
C LYS A 316 19.20 12.45 8.74
N HIS A 317 19.86 11.31 8.87
CA HIS A 317 19.21 10.12 9.40
C HIS A 317 18.94 10.30 10.89
N LYS A 318 17.65 10.43 11.23
CA LYS A 318 17.18 10.59 12.60
C LYS A 318 16.11 9.56 12.92
N LEU A 319 16.20 8.99 14.11
CA LEU A 319 15.18 8.15 14.71
C LEU A 319 14.89 8.67 16.11
N ALA A 320 13.67 8.42 16.61
CA ALA A 320 13.42 8.61 18.02
C ALA A 320 13.15 7.26 18.69
N MET A 321 13.44 7.16 20.00
CA MET A 321 13.10 5.97 20.78
C MET A 321 12.51 6.37 22.13
N TYR A 322 11.67 5.46 22.65
CA TYR A 322 11.14 5.50 24.00
C TYR A 322 11.41 4.17 24.67
N MET A 323 12.09 4.19 25.81
CA MET A 323 12.40 2.99 26.58
C MET A 323 11.54 2.92 27.83
N GLY A 324 11.06 1.69 28.15
CA GLY A 324 10.39 1.37 29.41
C GLY A 324 11.39 1.05 30.54
N GLU A 325 10.96 0.25 31.51
CA GLU A 325 11.77 -0.31 32.59
C GLU A 325 12.63 0.72 33.34
N GLY A 326 11.96 1.72 33.94
CA GLY A 326 12.59 2.67 34.85
C GLY A 326 13.12 3.95 34.21
N GLU A 327 13.26 4.04 32.88
CA GLU A 327 13.69 5.27 32.22
C GLU A 327 12.50 6.17 31.86
N LYS A 328 11.51 5.64 31.12
CA LYS A 328 10.31 6.35 30.64
C LYS A 328 10.63 7.70 29.96
N LYS A 329 11.66 7.71 29.13
CA LYS A 329 12.18 8.90 28.47
C LYS A 329 12.24 8.76 26.96
N PHE A 330 12.11 9.89 26.29
CA PHE A 330 12.34 10.01 24.86
C PHE A 330 13.79 10.39 24.54
N TYR A 331 14.31 9.79 23.48
CA TYR A 331 15.64 10.09 22.95
C TYR A 331 15.56 10.29 21.45
N ILE A 332 16.31 11.28 20.93
CA ILE A 332 16.57 11.43 19.50
C ILE A 332 17.94 10.81 19.19
N LEU A 333 17.97 9.93 18.19
CA LEU A 333 19.18 9.29 17.67
C LEU A 333 19.50 9.93 16.33
N THR A 334 20.61 10.66 16.24
CA THR A 334 21.11 11.24 14.97
C THR A 334 22.34 10.47 14.53
N LEU A 335 22.33 9.95 13.32
CA LEU A 335 23.49 9.22 12.76
C LEU A 335 24.73 10.14 12.74
N ARG A 336 25.87 9.67 13.28
CA ARG A 336 27.11 10.46 13.37
C ARG A 336 27.82 10.62 12.04
N ASP A 337 27.95 9.51 11.31
CA ASP A 337 28.63 9.45 10.00
C ASP A 337 28.04 8.32 9.16
N GLU A 338 27.59 8.64 7.94
CA GLU A 338 27.04 7.65 7.00
C GLU A 338 28.06 6.54 6.63
N LYS A 339 29.37 6.83 6.66
CA LYS A 339 30.43 5.86 6.41
C LYS A 339 30.42 4.68 7.38
N LEU A 340 29.90 4.87 8.60
CA LEU A 340 29.72 3.79 9.55
C LEU A 340 28.76 2.71 9.02
N LEU A 341 27.79 3.11 8.20
CA LEU A 341 26.83 2.18 7.62
C LEU A 341 27.45 1.29 6.52
N ASP A 342 28.50 1.74 5.84
CA ASP A 342 29.15 0.99 4.76
C ASP A 342 29.74 -0.34 5.24
N GLN A 343 30.14 -0.40 6.50
CA GLN A 343 30.70 -1.60 7.14
C GLN A 343 29.61 -2.51 7.72
N ILE A 344 28.43 -1.96 8.01
CA ILE A 344 27.35 -2.66 8.71
C ILE A 344 26.31 -3.18 7.70
N LEU A 345 25.90 -2.34 6.77
CA LEU A 345 24.86 -2.64 5.78
C LEU A 345 25.51 -3.05 4.46
N THR A 346 25.80 -4.34 4.32
CA THR A 346 26.50 -4.92 3.17
C THR A 346 25.59 -5.89 2.40
N GLY A 347 25.99 -6.26 1.17
CA GLY A 347 25.25 -7.22 0.35
C GLY A 347 23.85 -6.73 -0.01
N GLU A 348 22.85 -7.55 0.26
CA GLU A 348 21.43 -7.23 -0.02
C GLU A 348 20.89 -6.04 0.77
N TYR A 349 21.54 -5.64 1.86
CA TYR A 349 21.15 -4.50 2.72
C TYR A 349 21.87 -3.20 2.37
N THR A 350 22.72 -3.18 1.34
CA THR A 350 23.52 -1.99 0.97
C THR A 350 22.62 -0.75 0.74
N GLU A 351 21.49 -0.92 0.08
CA GLU A 351 20.59 0.20 -0.21
C GLU A 351 19.76 0.64 1.02
N TRP A 352 19.73 -0.15 2.08
CA TRP A 352 19.01 0.20 3.31
C TRP A 352 19.64 1.38 4.05
N ARG A 353 20.91 1.68 3.80
CA ARG A 353 21.61 2.83 4.37
C ARG A 353 20.96 4.18 4.00
N SER A 354 20.21 4.25 2.91
CA SER A 354 19.57 5.48 2.43
C SER A 354 18.22 5.78 3.08
N ILE A 355 17.73 4.90 3.97
CA ILE A 355 16.41 5.02 4.59
C ILE A 355 16.46 4.72 6.09
N ASP A 356 15.75 5.52 6.89
CA ASP A 356 15.74 5.37 8.35
C ASP A 356 15.22 4.00 8.80
N THR A 357 14.23 3.45 8.08
CA THR A 357 13.73 2.09 8.32
C THR A 357 14.79 1.02 8.10
N GLY A 358 15.67 1.20 7.11
CA GLY A 358 16.78 0.28 6.84
C GLY A 358 17.83 0.33 7.94
N ILE A 359 18.18 1.54 8.37
CA ILE A 359 19.10 1.76 9.49
C ILE A 359 18.54 1.14 10.77
N LEU A 360 17.26 1.36 11.08
CA LEU A 360 16.63 0.75 12.24
C LEU A 360 16.70 -0.79 12.19
N HIS A 361 16.37 -1.39 11.05
CA HIS A 361 16.35 -2.85 10.93
C HIS A 361 17.74 -3.47 10.91
N GLY A 362 18.67 -2.95 10.12
CA GLY A 362 19.97 -3.57 9.94
C GLY A 362 20.99 -3.20 11.03
N VAL A 363 20.90 -2.00 11.60
CA VAL A 363 21.84 -1.55 12.63
C VAL A 363 21.26 -1.80 14.03
N ILE A 364 20.08 -1.27 14.31
CA ILE A 364 19.55 -1.31 15.68
C ILE A 364 18.98 -2.69 15.99
N PHE A 365 18.07 -3.21 15.17
CA PHE A 365 17.44 -4.50 15.46
C PHE A 365 18.41 -5.67 15.33
N ASP A 366 19.09 -5.77 14.18
CA ASP A 366 19.91 -6.94 13.90
C ASP A 366 21.20 -6.95 14.74
N ARG A 367 21.96 -5.84 14.69
CA ARG A 367 23.30 -5.78 15.31
C ARG A 367 23.26 -5.46 16.82
N ILE A 368 22.40 -4.53 17.27
CA ILE A 368 22.39 -4.07 18.66
C ILE A 368 21.43 -4.89 19.52
N LEU A 369 20.20 -5.13 19.05
CA LEU A 369 19.17 -5.82 19.82
C LEU A 369 19.10 -7.33 19.54
N GLY A 370 19.85 -7.86 18.56
CA GLY A 370 19.86 -9.28 18.19
C GLY A 370 18.53 -9.77 17.58
N ILE A 371 17.70 -8.87 17.07
CA ILE A 371 16.44 -9.18 16.39
C ILE A 371 16.72 -9.27 14.89
N GLN A 372 16.92 -10.49 14.38
CA GLN A 372 17.35 -10.72 13.01
C GLN A 372 16.41 -10.11 11.97
N ALA A 373 16.94 -9.21 11.13
CA ALA A 373 16.18 -8.50 10.10
C ALA A 373 15.48 -9.47 9.13
N LYS A 374 16.10 -10.59 8.77
CA LYS A 374 15.53 -11.64 7.89
C LYS A 374 14.27 -12.30 8.44
N ASN A 375 14.13 -12.37 9.74
CA ASN A 375 13.04 -13.06 10.42
C ASN A 375 12.01 -12.11 11.04
N ILE A 376 12.22 -10.81 10.92
CA ILE A 376 11.44 -9.80 11.64
C ILE A 376 9.94 -9.83 11.26
N SER A 377 9.62 -10.10 10.00
CA SER A 377 8.23 -10.21 9.51
C SER A 377 7.49 -11.45 10.02
N LYS A 378 8.24 -12.45 10.54
CA LYS A 378 7.72 -13.70 11.12
C LYS A 378 7.85 -13.70 12.64
N SER A 379 8.54 -12.71 13.20
CA SER A 379 8.85 -12.62 14.62
C SER A 379 7.73 -11.91 15.37
N GLU A 380 7.34 -12.47 16.52
CA GLU A 380 6.48 -11.76 17.47
C GLU A 380 7.23 -10.68 18.26
N SER A 381 8.53 -10.50 18.01
CA SER A 381 9.36 -9.53 18.72
C SER A 381 9.18 -8.10 18.25
N VAL A 382 8.61 -7.87 17.06
CA VAL A 382 8.38 -6.53 16.52
C VAL A 382 6.93 -6.35 16.07
N LYS A 383 6.28 -5.29 16.56
CA LYS A 383 4.96 -4.84 16.11
C LYS A 383 5.08 -3.53 15.34
N TYR A 384 4.32 -3.42 14.26
CA TYR A 384 4.22 -2.23 13.43
C TYR A 384 2.98 -1.43 13.82
N VAL A 385 3.15 -0.13 14.07
CA VAL A 385 2.08 0.75 14.57
C VAL A 385 2.14 2.11 13.89
N GLN A 386 1.01 2.83 13.86
CA GLN A 386 0.91 4.18 13.32
C GLN A 386 0.86 5.24 14.43
N GLY A 387 0.19 4.92 15.55
CA GLY A 387 0.00 5.84 16.67
C GLY A 387 1.24 5.98 17.56
N VAL A 388 1.65 7.20 17.86
CA VAL A 388 2.77 7.49 18.75
C VAL A 388 2.35 7.27 20.19
N GLU A 389 1.19 7.81 20.59
CA GLU A 389 0.62 7.71 21.94
C GLU A 389 0.35 6.26 22.34
N ASP A 390 -0.27 5.47 21.44
CA ASP A 390 -0.52 4.04 21.64
C ASP A 390 0.77 3.24 21.81
N SER A 391 1.82 3.68 21.11
CA SER A 391 3.15 3.07 21.22
C SER A 391 3.76 3.30 22.60
N VAL A 392 3.70 4.55 23.08
CA VAL A 392 4.18 4.92 24.42
C VAL A 392 3.38 4.19 25.49
N ALA A 393 2.05 4.18 25.36
CA ALA A 393 1.17 3.46 26.29
C ALA A 393 1.53 1.97 26.37
N SER A 394 1.74 1.32 25.21
CA SER A 394 2.13 -0.10 25.14
C SER A 394 3.46 -0.42 25.83
N VAL A 395 4.42 0.50 25.79
CA VAL A 395 5.69 0.38 26.51
C VAL A 395 5.51 0.62 28.01
N ASN A 396 4.72 1.63 28.40
CA ASN A 396 4.41 1.91 29.80
C ASN A 396 3.66 0.78 30.50
N GLU A 397 2.82 0.06 29.77
CA GLU A 397 2.10 -1.13 30.25
C GLU A 397 3.00 -2.40 30.29
N GLY A 398 4.25 -2.30 29.89
CA GLY A 398 5.20 -3.45 29.87
C GLY A 398 4.91 -4.48 28.78
N LYS A 399 4.02 -4.19 27.81
CA LYS A 399 3.76 -5.08 26.66
C LYS A 399 4.93 -5.12 25.69
N TYR A 400 5.69 -4.02 25.63
CA TYR A 400 6.90 -3.85 24.82
C TYR A 400 7.98 -3.16 25.63
N GLN A 401 9.25 -3.40 25.28
CA GLN A 401 10.40 -2.86 25.99
C GLN A 401 10.88 -1.53 25.40
N ILE A 402 10.78 -1.37 24.09
CA ILE A 402 11.19 -0.15 23.37
C ILE A 402 10.19 0.18 22.26
N ALA A 403 9.92 1.47 22.08
CA ALA A 403 9.28 2.02 20.88
C ALA A 403 10.31 2.81 20.07
N PHE A 404 10.32 2.64 18.74
CA PHE A 404 11.09 3.42 17.79
C PHE A 404 10.16 4.21 16.88
N PHE A 405 10.41 5.52 16.78
CA PHE A 405 9.66 6.44 15.94
C PHE A 405 10.52 6.88 14.76
N LEU A 406 9.88 6.99 13.60
CA LEU A 406 10.54 7.21 12.32
C LEU A 406 9.89 8.36 11.59
N ASN A 407 10.67 9.05 10.77
CA ASN A 407 10.14 9.90 9.71
C ASN A 407 9.52 9.05 8.58
N PRO A 408 8.56 9.60 7.82
CA PRO A 408 8.04 8.92 6.64
C PRO A 408 9.14 8.74 5.58
N THR A 409 9.16 7.57 4.94
CA THR A 409 10.02 7.34 3.77
C THR A 409 9.62 8.29 2.64
N LYS A 410 10.60 8.93 2.00
CA LYS A 410 10.36 9.84 0.88
C LYS A 410 10.13 9.06 -0.42
N ILE A 411 9.24 9.55 -1.30
CA ILE A 411 8.93 8.91 -2.58
C ILE A 411 10.18 8.70 -3.44
N GLY A 412 11.09 9.68 -3.48
CA GLY A 412 12.36 9.57 -4.18
C GLY A 412 13.22 8.40 -3.68
N GLN A 413 13.26 8.16 -2.36
CA GLN A 413 14.01 7.03 -1.78
C GLN A 413 13.43 5.68 -2.25
N ILE A 414 12.09 5.57 -2.33
CA ILE A 414 11.43 4.36 -2.82
C ILE A 414 11.81 4.12 -4.28
N ARG A 415 11.69 5.15 -5.13
CA ARG A 415 12.08 5.10 -6.53
C ARG A 415 13.53 4.65 -6.69
N ASP A 416 14.45 5.29 -6.00
CA ASP A 416 15.89 5.07 -6.15
C ASP A 416 16.31 3.64 -5.74
N ILE A 417 15.69 3.08 -4.69
CA ILE A 417 15.90 1.70 -4.28
C ILE A 417 15.27 0.73 -5.30
N ALA A 418 14.03 1.01 -5.73
CA ALA A 418 13.29 0.14 -6.62
C ALA A 418 13.92 0.04 -8.02
N VAL A 419 14.44 1.15 -8.58
CA VAL A 419 15.16 1.17 -9.88
C VAL A 419 16.39 0.28 -9.84
N LYS A 420 17.09 0.23 -8.72
CA LYS A 420 18.22 -0.69 -8.50
C LYS A 420 17.79 -2.15 -8.29
N ARG A 421 16.48 -2.44 -8.35
CA ARG A 421 15.87 -3.77 -8.10
C ARG A 421 16.13 -4.33 -6.70
N HIS A 422 16.43 -3.44 -5.75
CA HIS A 422 16.53 -3.80 -4.34
C HIS A 422 15.18 -3.70 -3.64
N LYS A 423 15.08 -4.39 -2.51
CA LYS A 423 13.88 -4.40 -1.66
C LYS A 423 14.14 -3.63 -0.37
N MET A 424 13.12 -2.97 0.10
CA MET A 424 13.11 -2.27 1.36
C MET A 424 12.78 -3.23 2.52
N PRO A 425 13.06 -2.85 3.77
CA PRO A 425 12.57 -3.58 4.93
C PRO A 425 11.04 -3.70 4.94
N PRO A 426 10.47 -4.71 5.62
CA PRO A 426 9.02 -4.85 5.74
C PRO A 426 8.38 -3.59 6.33
N LYS A 427 7.21 -3.22 5.80
CA LYS A 427 6.42 -2.06 6.27
C LYS A 427 7.22 -0.74 6.30
N ALA A 428 8.14 -0.55 5.34
CA ALA A 428 8.90 0.69 5.19
C ALA A 428 8.05 1.84 4.65
N THR A 429 6.91 1.53 4.03
CA THR A 429 5.98 2.49 3.43
C THR A 429 4.56 2.26 3.90
N TYR A 430 3.82 3.35 4.13
CA TYR A 430 2.39 3.32 4.36
C TYR A 430 1.74 4.45 3.58
N PHE A 431 1.35 4.15 2.35
CA PHE A 431 0.64 5.12 1.50
C PHE A 431 -0.74 5.40 2.06
N TYR A 432 -1.03 6.68 2.27
CA TYR A 432 -2.27 7.15 2.85
C TYR A 432 -2.98 8.17 1.93
N PRO A 433 -4.31 8.15 1.90
CA PRO A 433 -5.20 7.12 2.42
C PRO A 433 -5.09 5.82 1.60
N LYS A 434 -5.63 4.70 2.13
CA LYS A 434 -5.70 3.45 1.37
C LYS A 434 -6.71 3.58 0.24
N LEU A 435 -6.47 2.90 -0.88
CA LEU A 435 -7.43 2.83 -1.98
C LEU A 435 -8.60 1.94 -1.60
N MET A 436 -9.82 2.41 -1.83
CA MET A 436 -11.01 1.61 -1.55
C MET A 436 -11.15 0.46 -2.55
N THR A 437 -11.63 -0.68 -2.05
CA THR A 437 -11.94 -1.88 -2.83
C THR A 437 -13.42 -1.88 -3.20
N GLY A 438 -13.75 -2.22 -4.44
CA GLY A 438 -15.13 -2.24 -4.94
C GLY A 438 -15.54 -1.00 -5.72
N MET A 439 -14.64 0.01 -5.85
CA MET A 439 -14.90 1.21 -6.67
C MET A 439 -15.12 0.84 -8.14
N VAL A 440 -14.31 -0.04 -8.66
CA VAL A 440 -14.43 -0.67 -9.96
C VAL A 440 -13.86 -2.09 -9.89
N ILE A 441 -14.49 -3.02 -10.59
CA ILE A 441 -14.12 -4.43 -10.62
C ILE A 441 -13.86 -4.82 -12.08
N ARG A 442 -12.83 -5.61 -12.30
CA ARG A 442 -12.52 -6.15 -13.61
C ARG A 442 -12.80 -7.65 -13.66
N HIS A 443 -13.63 -8.11 -14.58
CA HIS A 443 -13.67 -9.53 -14.99
C HIS A 443 -12.59 -9.80 -16.02
N ILE A 444 -11.86 -10.91 -15.89
CA ILE A 444 -10.77 -11.31 -16.80
C ILE A 444 -11.38 -12.24 -17.85
N SER A 445 -11.99 -11.67 -18.87
CA SER A 445 -12.66 -12.41 -19.95
C SER A 445 -12.22 -11.88 -21.30
#